data_82d98ba59a1c73b1b2bacc88f6004ab0
#
_entry.id   82d98ba59a1c73b1b2bacc88f6004ab0
#
_cell.length_a   1.000
_cell.length_b   1.000
_cell.length_c   1.000
_cell.angle_alpha   90.00
_cell.angle_beta   90.00
_cell.angle_gamma   90.00
#
_symmetry.space_group_name_H-M   'P 1'
#
loop_
_entity.id
_entity.type
_entity.pdbx_description
1 polymer ?
#
loop_
_entity_poly.entity_id
_entity_poly.type
_entity_poly.pdbx_seq_one_letter_code
_entity_poly.pdbx_strand_id
1 'polypeptide(L)'
;MGHVLEFVQADVLARMWRAAGDPVFFSTGTDEHGQKIYEAAQKAGQKPEAYIDHYAAEFQKLKQLLNLSSDAFIRTSSPAHIAAAQEMWRRCAGDIEKRSYTGLYCVGCESFKTEKELVDGKCPLHPSLVPERVSEENYFFLFSKYQEKLLTYLERPGSIIPEWRRAEAIAFVKGGLEDFSISREKKRLSWGIPVPGDDTQVMYVWFDALTNYISTLGWPNDEKGNFKKFWEEGEVLQVAGKDQVRFQSLMWQAMLMSAKIKNTDTIFYHGFITSGGQKMSKSLGNVINPLDLVEKYGTDAVRYLLLRHVSPTEDSDLTLEAIHDHYTAHLTNGLGNLVARVMKLCEDNLDAPISVPEGMQGAEEITRELDNFSFNSALEIIFSRIAAADERITKEEPFKVVRSDPVRGKLMLSALAAEVWNIGRLLTPFMPATSEAIQKAVLENKKPENLFPRL
;
A
#
# COMPACT_ATOMS: atom_id res chain seq x y z
N MET A 1 1.09 10.00 -5.03
CA MET A 1 0.01 9.71 -4.04
C MET A 1 -0.40 8.24 -4.03
N GLY A 2 -0.55 7.54 -5.19
CA GLY A 2 -0.96 6.12 -5.21
C GLY A 2 -0.08 5.21 -4.35
N HIS A 3 1.23 5.21 -4.55
CA HIS A 3 2.15 4.41 -3.71
C HIS A 3 2.09 4.75 -2.21
N VAL A 4 1.81 6.03 -1.87
CA VAL A 4 1.66 6.42 -0.46
C VAL A 4 0.40 5.82 0.16
N LEU A 5 -0.71 5.79 -0.60
CA LEU A 5 -1.95 5.11 -0.18
C LEU A 5 -1.69 3.62 0.06
N GLU A 6 -1.06 2.95 -0.92
CA GLU A 6 -0.71 1.54 -0.87
C GLU A 6 0.13 1.19 0.37
N PHE A 7 1.19 1.96 0.61
CA PHE A 7 2.07 1.75 1.77
C PHE A 7 1.34 1.95 3.10
N VAL A 8 0.48 2.97 3.19
CA VAL A 8 -0.26 3.28 4.42
C VAL A 8 -1.34 2.22 4.68
N GLN A 9 -2.05 1.75 3.66
CA GLN A 9 -3.03 0.66 3.78
C GLN A 9 -2.35 -0.64 4.27
N ALA A 10 -1.24 -1.03 3.64
CA ALA A 10 -0.47 -2.21 4.04
C ALA A 10 0.07 -2.09 5.48
N ASP A 11 0.56 -0.89 5.86
CA ASP A 11 1.09 -0.64 7.21
C ASP A 11 0.02 -0.74 8.30
N VAL A 12 -1.21 -0.26 8.03
CA VAL A 12 -2.33 -0.40 8.98
C VAL A 12 -2.63 -1.86 9.27
N LEU A 13 -2.71 -2.69 8.23
CA LEU A 13 -2.96 -4.13 8.38
C LEU A 13 -1.81 -4.82 9.13
N ALA A 14 -0.57 -4.51 8.78
CA ALA A 14 0.60 -5.05 9.46
C ALA A 14 0.62 -4.68 10.96
N ARG A 15 0.28 -3.44 11.31
CA ARG A 15 0.18 -3.00 12.71
C ARG A 15 -0.96 -3.67 13.47
N MET A 16 -2.12 -3.84 12.81
CA MET A 16 -3.28 -4.51 13.40
C MET A 16 -2.93 -5.96 13.77
N TRP A 17 -2.39 -6.74 12.84
CA TRP A 17 -2.04 -8.14 13.08
C TRP A 17 -0.93 -8.28 14.13
N ARG A 18 0.09 -7.41 14.11
CA ARG A 18 1.11 -7.40 15.17
C ARG A 18 0.51 -7.09 16.55
N ALA A 19 -0.46 -6.18 16.62
CA ALA A 19 -1.15 -5.86 17.86
C ALA A 19 -2.02 -7.04 18.37
N ALA A 20 -2.51 -7.89 17.46
CA ALA A 20 -3.19 -9.16 17.78
C ALA A 20 -2.20 -10.26 18.25
N GLY A 21 -0.89 -10.05 18.09
CA GLY A 21 0.16 -11.01 18.49
C GLY A 21 0.66 -11.88 17.36
N ASP A 22 0.22 -11.64 16.11
CA ASP A 22 0.64 -12.40 14.94
C ASP A 22 2.05 -11.99 14.50
N PRO A 23 2.88 -12.94 14.07
CA PRO A 23 4.14 -12.63 13.42
C PRO A 23 3.89 -12.10 12.00
N VAL A 24 4.32 -10.87 11.72
CA VAL A 24 4.14 -10.22 10.42
C VAL A 24 5.47 -9.84 9.81
N PHE A 25 5.66 -10.12 8.52
CA PHE A 25 6.75 -9.60 7.70
C PHE A 25 6.17 -8.67 6.63
N PHE A 26 6.40 -7.38 6.79
CA PHE A 26 5.95 -6.34 5.87
C PHE A 26 7.11 -5.82 5.03
N SER A 27 7.04 -6.00 3.72
CA SER A 27 8.07 -5.60 2.76
C SER A 27 7.56 -4.53 1.81
N THR A 28 8.43 -3.59 1.49
CA THR A 28 8.28 -2.60 0.42
C THR A 28 9.54 -2.61 -0.45
N GLY A 29 9.54 -1.94 -1.59
CA GLY A 29 10.73 -1.90 -2.44
C GLY A 29 10.60 -1.07 -3.69
N THR A 30 11.61 -1.19 -4.56
CA THR A 30 11.67 -0.51 -5.86
C THR A 30 11.96 -1.49 -6.98
N ASP A 31 11.19 -1.39 -8.06
CA ASP A 31 11.50 -2.01 -9.35
C ASP A 31 12.46 -1.11 -10.09
N GLU A 32 13.63 -1.66 -10.45
CA GLU A 32 14.78 -0.86 -10.88
C GLU A 32 15.28 -1.19 -12.28
N HIS A 33 14.63 -2.11 -12.98
CA HIS A 33 14.93 -2.49 -14.36
C HIS A 33 13.86 -1.99 -15.34
N GLY A 34 14.05 -2.27 -16.63
CA GLY A 34 13.10 -1.97 -17.69
C GLY A 34 13.46 -0.74 -18.53
N GLN A 35 12.72 -0.63 -19.64
CA GLN A 35 12.99 0.38 -20.67
C GLN A 35 12.73 1.81 -20.18
N LYS A 36 11.68 2.01 -19.37
CA LYS A 36 11.35 3.34 -18.83
C LYS A 36 12.46 3.93 -17.98
N ILE A 37 13.05 3.11 -17.10
CA ILE A 37 14.13 3.53 -16.22
C ILE A 37 15.38 3.81 -17.05
N TYR A 38 15.69 2.93 -18.01
CA TYR A 38 16.82 3.10 -18.90
C TYR A 38 16.72 4.42 -19.69
N GLU A 39 15.58 4.68 -20.33
CA GLU A 39 15.35 5.93 -21.07
C GLU A 39 15.35 7.17 -20.17
N ALA A 40 14.79 7.08 -18.96
CA ALA A 40 14.78 8.17 -18.01
C ALA A 40 16.19 8.52 -17.52
N ALA A 41 17.02 7.52 -17.25
CA ALA A 41 18.42 7.71 -16.90
C ALA A 41 19.20 8.38 -18.06
N GLN A 42 18.99 7.92 -19.29
CA GLN A 42 19.61 8.54 -20.48
C GLN A 42 19.19 10.01 -20.64
N LYS A 43 17.90 10.32 -20.53
CA LYS A 43 17.38 11.69 -20.57
C LYS A 43 17.96 12.59 -19.48
N ALA A 44 18.24 12.01 -18.31
CA ALA A 44 18.90 12.70 -17.20
C ALA A 44 20.43 12.83 -17.38
N GLY A 45 21.02 12.23 -18.41
CA GLY A 45 22.47 12.20 -18.63
C GLY A 45 23.22 11.36 -17.57
N GLN A 46 22.54 10.38 -16.97
CA GLN A 46 23.07 9.55 -15.90
C GLN A 46 23.18 8.09 -16.33
N LYS A 47 24.10 7.34 -15.67
CA LYS A 47 24.09 5.88 -15.76
C LYS A 47 22.86 5.33 -15.05
N PRO A 48 22.26 4.22 -15.53
CA PRO A 48 21.09 3.61 -14.88
C PRO A 48 21.30 3.34 -13.39
N GLU A 49 22.47 2.84 -12.99
CA GLU A 49 22.81 2.55 -11.59
C GLU A 49 22.69 3.79 -10.69
N ALA A 50 23.28 4.92 -11.12
CA ALA A 50 23.23 6.17 -10.35
C ALA A 50 21.82 6.74 -10.29
N TYR A 51 21.05 6.57 -11.37
CA TYR A 51 19.66 7.01 -11.46
C TYR A 51 18.77 6.22 -10.46
N ILE A 52 18.85 4.89 -10.46
CA ILE A 52 18.06 4.05 -9.54
C ILE A 52 18.48 4.24 -8.07
N ASP A 53 19.79 4.43 -7.78
CA ASP A 53 20.25 4.70 -6.43
C ASP A 53 19.65 5.97 -5.85
N HIS A 54 19.56 7.02 -6.67
CA HIS A 54 18.91 8.28 -6.27
C HIS A 54 17.43 8.04 -5.92
N TYR A 55 16.66 7.40 -6.80
CA TYR A 55 15.23 7.20 -6.56
C TYR A 55 14.94 6.18 -5.46
N ALA A 56 15.74 5.12 -5.34
CA ALA A 56 15.62 4.18 -4.23
C ALA A 56 15.81 4.89 -2.88
N ALA A 57 16.79 5.80 -2.78
CA ALA A 57 16.99 6.61 -1.58
C ALA A 57 15.78 7.50 -1.26
N GLU A 58 15.15 8.11 -2.29
CA GLU A 58 13.91 8.90 -2.09
C GLU A 58 12.74 8.02 -1.62
N PHE A 59 12.57 6.82 -2.18
CA PHE A 59 11.54 5.87 -1.73
C PHE A 59 11.80 5.38 -0.30
N GLN A 60 13.05 5.13 0.08
CA GLN A 60 13.41 4.74 1.45
C GLN A 60 13.04 5.81 2.48
N LYS A 61 13.13 7.10 2.12
CA LYS A 61 12.69 8.20 3.00
C LYS A 61 11.21 8.12 3.35
N LEU A 62 10.38 7.55 2.47
CA LEU A 62 8.95 7.39 2.72
C LEU A 62 8.67 6.51 3.94
N LYS A 63 9.55 5.56 4.28
CA LYS A 63 9.43 4.77 5.50
C LYS A 63 9.39 5.64 6.75
N GLN A 64 10.32 6.59 6.87
CA GLN A 64 10.38 7.51 8.00
C GLN A 64 9.27 8.57 7.91
N LEU A 65 9.08 9.14 6.72
CA LEU A 65 8.12 10.19 6.47
C LEU A 65 6.68 9.77 6.80
N LEU A 66 6.32 8.52 6.48
CA LEU A 66 4.98 7.97 6.70
C LEU A 66 4.88 7.11 7.97
N ASN A 67 5.96 7.02 8.75
CA ASN A 67 6.06 6.17 9.94
C ASN A 67 5.64 4.71 9.61
N LEU A 68 6.21 4.14 8.52
CA LEU A 68 5.91 2.76 8.12
C LEU A 68 6.66 1.76 8.99
N SER A 69 5.97 0.70 9.37
CA SER A 69 6.52 -0.41 10.17
C SER A 69 7.11 -1.54 9.31
N SER A 70 7.50 -1.27 8.05
CA SER A 70 8.06 -2.28 7.15
C SER A 70 9.36 -2.88 7.70
N ASP A 71 9.50 -4.21 7.55
CA ASP A 71 10.66 -4.98 8.00
C ASP A 71 11.79 -4.93 6.98
N ALA A 72 11.44 -4.88 5.69
CA ALA A 72 12.39 -4.89 4.60
C ALA A 72 12.06 -3.85 3.53
N PHE A 73 13.12 -3.41 2.83
CA PHE A 73 13.04 -2.64 1.60
C PHE A 73 13.88 -3.37 0.54
N ILE A 74 13.20 -4.03 -0.41
CA ILE A 74 13.85 -4.78 -1.48
C ILE A 74 14.19 -3.86 -2.66
N ARG A 75 15.36 -4.07 -3.27
CA ARG A 75 15.76 -3.46 -4.53
C ARG A 75 15.94 -4.58 -5.56
N THR A 76 15.26 -4.47 -6.70
CA THR A 76 15.35 -5.52 -7.73
C THR A 76 16.71 -5.56 -8.42
N SER A 77 17.54 -4.52 -8.27
CA SER A 77 18.96 -4.53 -8.69
C SER A 77 19.92 -5.18 -7.69
N SER A 78 19.44 -5.60 -6.51
CA SER A 78 20.32 -6.24 -5.51
C SER A 78 20.80 -7.62 -5.98
N PRO A 79 22.06 -8.02 -5.65
CA PRO A 79 22.58 -9.32 -6.06
C PRO A 79 21.70 -10.50 -5.61
N ALA A 80 21.11 -10.43 -4.42
CA ALA A 80 20.23 -11.48 -3.90
C ALA A 80 18.96 -11.61 -4.75
N HIS A 81 18.34 -10.48 -5.15
CA HIS A 81 17.18 -10.51 -6.02
C HIS A 81 17.52 -10.99 -7.42
N ILE A 82 18.63 -10.54 -8.00
CA ILE A 82 19.11 -11.00 -9.32
C ILE A 82 19.26 -12.53 -9.33
N ALA A 83 19.89 -13.09 -8.31
CA ALA A 83 20.03 -14.54 -8.16
C ALA A 83 18.69 -15.26 -8.04
N ALA A 84 17.75 -14.68 -7.28
CA ALA A 84 16.39 -15.19 -7.15
C ALA A 84 15.62 -15.15 -8.48
N ALA A 85 15.63 -14.05 -9.22
CA ALA A 85 14.99 -13.95 -10.51
C ALA A 85 15.57 -14.97 -11.53
N GLN A 86 16.87 -15.18 -11.51
CA GLN A 86 17.52 -16.20 -12.34
C GLN A 86 17.11 -17.62 -11.92
N GLU A 87 16.93 -17.87 -10.62
CA GLU A 87 16.43 -19.17 -10.15
C GLU A 87 14.95 -19.36 -10.52
N MET A 88 14.11 -18.31 -10.44
CA MET A 88 12.71 -18.36 -10.94
C MET A 88 12.68 -18.75 -12.42
N TRP A 89 13.55 -18.14 -13.23
CA TRP A 89 13.67 -18.50 -14.64
C TRP A 89 14.00 -20.00 -14.83
N ARG A 90 14.98 -20.52 -14.10
CA ARG A 90 15.36 -21.95 -14.19
C ARG A 90 14.22 -22.85 -13.78
N ARG A 91 13.49 -22.50 -12.73
CA ARG A 91 12.32 -23.29 -12.29
C ARG A 91 11.16 -23.28 -13.28
N CYS A 92 11.00 -22.18 -13.99
CA CYS A 92 10.00 -22.05 -15.04
C CYS A 92 10.46 -22.61 -16.40
N ALA A 93 11.69 -23.14 -16.54
CA ALA A 93 12.27 -23.51 -17.84
C ALA A 93 11.42 -24.47 -18.68
N GLY A 94 10.62 -25.36 -18.07
CA GLY A 94 9.70 -26.27 -18.76
C GLY A 94 8.49 -25.56 -19.43
N ASP A 95 8.27 -24.30 -19.11
CA ASP A 95 7.21 -23.46 -19.64
C ASP A 95 7.75 -22.20 -20.33
N ILE A 96 9.01 -22.23 -20.74
CA ILE A 96 9.68 -21.13 -21.46
C ILE A 96 10.14 -21.63 -22.84
N GLU A 97 9.82 -20.88 -23.87
CA GLU A 97 10.17 -21.19 -25.27
C GLU A 97 10.76 -19.95 -25.94
N LYS A 98 11.86 -20.13 -26.71
CA LYS A 98 12.46 -19.06 -27.51
C LYS A 98 11.86 -19.08 -28.92
N ARG A 99 11.32 -17.94 -29.37
CA ARG A 99 10.70 -17.82 -30.71
C ARG A 99 10.80 -16.41 -31.27
N SER A 100 10.81 -16.28 -32.59
CA SER A 100 10.65 -15.01 -33.26
C SER A 100 9.23 -14.50 -33.16
N TYR A 101 9.06 -13.23 -32.83
CA TYR A 101 7.77 -12.60 -32.70
C TYR A 101 7.78 -11.18 -33.32
N THR A 102 6.70 -10.85 -34.02
CA THR A 102 6.47 -9.50 -34.51
C THR A 102 5.14 -8.99 -33.93
N GLY A 103 5.18 -7.89 -33.20
CA GLY A 103 3.98 -7.36 -32.55
C GLY A 103 4.07 -5.84 -32.31
N LEU A 104 2.97 -5.29 -31.78
CA LEU A 104 2.87 -3.89 -31.40
C LEU A 104 3.33 -3.73 -29.95
N TYR A 105 4.39 -3.00 -29.71
CA TYR A 105 4.98 -2.78 -28.39
C TYR A 105 4.62 -1.42 -27.83
N CYS A 106 3.99 -1.38 -26.67
CA CYS A 106 3.72 -0.14 -25.94
C CYS A 106 4.82 0.12 -24.91
N VAL A 107 5.66 1.13 -25.14
CA VAL A 107 6.73 1.54 -24.22
C VAL A 107 6.15 1.93 -22.85
N GLY A 108 4.98 2.56 -22.81
CA GLY A 108 4.32 2.95 -21.57
C GLY A 108 3.88 1.78 -20.67
N CYS A 109 3.45 0.65 -21.27
CA CYS A 109 3.15 -0.60 -20.56
C CYS A 109 4.36 -1.51 -20.43
N GLU A 110 5.43 -1.25 -21.20
CA GLU A 110 6.58 -2.13 -21.41
C GLU A 110 6.17 -3.54 -21.89
N SER A 111 5.08 -3.65 -22.66
CA SER A 111 4.52 -4.92 -23.12
C SER A 111 4.05 -4.88 -24.57
N PHE A 112 4.09 -6.04 -25.21
CA PHE A 112 3.39 -6.23 -26.47
C PHE A 112 1.88 -6.13 -26.28
N LYS A 113 1.19 -5.62 -27.32
CA LYS A 113 -0.26 -5.45 -27.38
C LYS A 113 -0.80 -6.15 -28.58
N THR A 114 -1.93 -6.79 -28.43
CA THR A 114 -2.73 -7.26 -29.55
C THR A 114 -3.54 -6.11 -30.14
N GLU A 115 -3.96 -6.21 -31.38
CA GLU A 115 -4.83 -5.20 -32.00
C GLU A 115 -6.15 -5.02 -31.22
N LYS A 116 -6.67 -6.09 -30.61
CA LYS A 116 -7.87 -6.07 -29.79
C LYS A 116 -7.74 -5.26 -28.47
N GLU A 117 -6.52 -5.12 -28.00
CA GLU A 117 -6.23 -4.35 -26.79
C GLU A 117 -6.04 -2.84 -27.05
N LEU A 118 -6.03 -2.42 -28.30
CA LEU A 118 -5.86 -1.03 -28.69
C LEU A 118 -7.23 -0.37 -28.95
N VAL A 119 -7.33 0.90 -28.60
CA VAL A 119 -8.47 1.76 -28.93
C VAL A 119 -7.95 2.81 -29.92
N ASP A 120 -8.53 2.86 -31.10
CA ASP A 120 -8.09 3.74 -32.21
C ASP A 120 -6.57 3.60 -32.50
N GLY A 121 -6.05 2.37 -32.45
CA GLY A 121 -4.63 2.06 -32.66
C GLY A 121 -3.68 2.50 -31.56
N LYS A 122 -4.21 2.93 -30.41
CA LYS A 122 -3.44 3.40 -29.25
C LYS A 122 -3.68 2.55 -28.01
N CYS A 123 -2.69 2.50 -27.14
CA CYS A 123 -2.86 1.85 -25.84
C CYS A 123 -3.81 2.68 -24.95
N PRO A 124 -4.91 2.11 -24.45
CA PRO A 124 -5.87 2.84 -23.62
C PRO A 124 -5.27 3.37 -22.30
N LEU A 125 -4.23 2.73 -21.76
CA LEU A 125 -3.51 3.19 -20.57
C LEU A 125 -2.51 4.32 -20.89
N HIS A 126 -2.06 4.43 -22.16
CA HIS A 126 -1.08 5.42 -22.62
C HIS A 126 -1.53 6.04 -23.97
N PRO A 127 -2.64 6.81 -23.98
CA PRO A 127 -3.25 7.29 -25.23
C PRO A 127 -2.39 8.31 -25.99
N SER A 128 -1.36 8.85 -25.35
CA SER A 128 -0.36 9.74 -25.99
C SER A 128 0.77 8.99 -26.70
N LEU A 129 0.90 7.67 -26.50
CA LEU A 129 1.94 6.84 -27.11
C LEU A 129 1.35 5.97 -28.21
N VAL A 130 2.04 5.97 -29.36
CA VAL A 130 1.73 5.04 -30.46
C VAL A 130 2.57 3.79 -30.27
N PRO A 131 1.97 2.58 -30.20
CA PRO A 131 2.73 1.35 -30.13
C PRO A 131 3.59 1.13 -31.37
N GLU A 132 4.84 0.73 -31.16
CA GLU A 132 5.80 0.47 -32.23
C GLU A 132 5.69 -0.98 -32.71
N ARG A 133 5.80 -1.21 -34.04
CA ARG A 133 5.92 -2.55 -34.57
C ARG A 133 7.35 -3.06 -34.42
N VAL A 134 7.52 -4.10 -33.61
CA VAL A 134 8.82 -4.66 -33.26
C VAL A 134 8.89 -6.13 -33.68
N SER A 135 10.01 -6.52 -34.28
CA SER A 135 10.32 -7.92 -34.60
C SER A 135 11.59 -8.32 -33.84
N GLU A 136 11.47 -9.28 -32.95
CA GLU A 136 12.53 -9.76 -32.08
C GLU A 136 12.47 -11.27 -31.90
N GLU A 137 13.61 -11.89 -31.58
CA GLU A 137 13.65 -13.25 -31.10
C GLU A 137 13.76 -13.23 -29.58
N ASN A 138 12.65 -13.54 -28.90
CA ASN A 138 12.54 -13.46 -27.45
C ASN A 138 12.14 -14.80 -26.83
N TYR A 139 12.35 -14.92 -25.53
CA TYR A 139 11.76 -15.98 -24.72
C TYR A 139 10.33 -15.65 -24.35
N PHE A 140 9.46 -16.65 -24.45
CA PHE A 140 8.04 -16.56 -24.12
C PHE A 140 7.72 -17.49 -22.98
N PHE A 141 6.92 -17.03 -22.03
CA PHE A 141 6.30 -17.90 -21.04
C PHE A 141 5.00 -18.45 -21.61
N LEU A 142 4.85 -19.78 -21.55
CA LEU A 142 3.71 -20.52 -22.09
C LEU A 142 2.48 -20.35 -21.18
N PHE A 143 2.03 -19.12 -21.07
CA PHE A 143 1.00 -18.67 -20.15
C PHE A 143 -0.36 -19.31 -20.44
N SER A 144 -0.65 -19.57 -21.71
CA SER A 144 -1.87 -20.25 -22.16
C SER A 144 -2.09 -21.61 -21.50
N LYS A 145 -1.02 -22.31 -21.10
CA LYS A 145 -1.10 -23.59 -20.37
C LYS A 145 -1.73 -23.47 -18.98
N TYR A 146 -1.79 -22.24 -18.42
CA TYR A 146 -2.22 -22.01 -17.05
C TYR A 146 -3.68 -21.57 -16.92
N GLN A 147 -4.43 -21.49 -18.02
CA GLN A 147 -5.81 -20.99 -18.03
C GLN A 147 -6.70 -21.68 -17.00
N GLU A 148 -6.79 -23.02 -17.00
CA GLU A 148 -7.64 -23.77 -16.08
C GLU A 148 -7.17 -23.67 -14.63
N LYS A 149 -5.85 -23.70 -14.40
CA LYS A 149 -5.28 -23.55 -13.06
C LYS A 149 -5.52 -22.17 -12.48
N LEU A 150 -5.41 -21.12 -13.31
CA LEU A 150 -5.70 -19.75 -12.91
C LEU A 150 -7.19 -19.56 -12.63
N LEU A 151 -8.09 -20.15 -13.42
CA LEU A 151 -9.52 -20.12 -13.10
C LEU A 151 -9.79 -20.75 -11.73
N THR A 152 -9.22 -21.93 -11.47
CA THR A 152 -9.34 -22.59 -10.15
C THR A 152 -8.83 -21.71 -9.00
N TYR A 153 -7.68 -21.03 -9.19
CA TYR A 153 -7.13 -20.10 -8.22
C TYR A 153 -8.06 -18.90 -7.99
N LEU A 154 -8.54 -18.27 -9.07
CA LEU A 154 -9.38 -17.08 -9.04
C LEU A 154 -10.79 -17.36 -8.49
N GLU A 155 -11.33 -18.58 -8.68
CA GLU A 155 -12.64 -18.96 -8.15
C GLU A 155 -12.65 -19.10 -6.63
N ARG A 156 -11.49 -19.19 -5.99
CA ARG A 156 -11.38 -19.18 -4.53
C ARG A 156 -11.86 -17.83 -3.98
N PRO A 157 -12.87 -17.81 -3.07
CA PRO A 157 -13.32 -16.57 -2.43
C PRO A 157 -12.15 -15.85 -1.72
N GLY A 158 -12.06 -14.54 -1.85
CA GLY A 158 -11.02 -13.74 -1.22
C GLY A 158 -9.65 -13.75 -1.93
N SER A 159 -9.48 -14.51 -3.03
CA SER A 159 -8.21 -14.49 -3.79
C SER A 159 -7.86 -13.10 -4.33
N ILE A 160 -8.87 -12.33 -4.71
CA ILE A 160 -8.75 -10.91 -5.11
C ILE A 160 -9.85 -10.10 -4.43
N ILE A 161 -9.47 -8.95 -3.90
CA ILE A 161 -10.35 -7.95 -3.32
C ILE A 161 -10.10 -6.61 -4.04
N PRO A 162 -11.15 -5.91 -4.44
CA PRO A 162 -12.57 -6.22 -4.30
C PRO A 162 -13.08 -7.27 -5.30
N GLU A 163 -14.25 -7.83 -4.99
CA GLU A 163 -14.87 -8.93 -5.73
C GLU A 163 -15.05 -8.65 -7.23
N TRP A 164 -15.39 -7.42 -7.63
CA TRP A 164 -15.54 -7.08 -9.05
C TRP A 164 -14.20 -7.13 -9.81
N ARG A 165 -13.06 -6.91 -9.14
CA ARG A 165 -11.72 -7.10 -9.75
C ARG A 165 -11.44 -8.57 -9.96
N ARG A 166 -11.89 -9.42 -9.04
CA ARG A 166 -11.84 -10.88 -9.22
C ARG A 166 -12.67 -11.32 -10.43
N ALA A 167 -13.87 -10.77 -10.55
CA ALA A 167 -14.74 -11.04 -11.70
C ALA A 167 -14.12 -10.59 -13.03
N GLU A 168 -13.48 -9.42 -13.08
CA GLU A 168 -12.72 -8.95 -14.25
C GLU A 168 -11.58 -9.89 -14.62
N ALA A 169 -10.79 -10.34 -13.63
CA ALA A 169 -9.69 -11.28 -13.85
C ALA A 169 -10.20 -12.62 -14.39
N ILE A 170 -11.29 -13.15 -13.82
CA ILE A 170 -11.95 -14.38 -14.31
C ILE A 170 -12.43 -14.21 -15.76
N ALA A 171 -13.10 -13.09 -16.05
CA ALA A 171 -13.58 -12.80 -17.42
C ALA A 171 -12.44 -12.72 -18.42
N PHE A 172 -11.33 -12.09 -18.04
CA PHE A 172 -10.13 -12.00 -18.87
C PHE A 172 -9.55 -13.39 -19.16
N VAL A 173 -9.40 -14.25 -18.15
CA VAL A 173 -8.87 -15.61 -18.32
C VAL A 173 -9.81 -16.47 -19.17
N LYS A 174 -11.14 -16.36 -18.99
CA LYS A 174 -12.14 -17.05 -19.81
C LYS A 174 -12.12 -16.62 -21.27
N GLY A 175 -11.68 -15.38 -21.55
CA GLY A 175 -11.49 -14.89 -22.92
C GLY A 175 -10.35 -15.53 -23.69
N GLY A 176 -9.54 -16.36 -23.03
CA GLY A 176 -8.35 -17.03 -23.58
C GLY A 176 -7.06 -16.29 -23.23
N LEU A 177 -6.06 -17.05 -22.78
CA LEU A 177 -4.75 -16.55 -22.46
C LEU A 177 -3.78 -16.73 -23.63
N GLU A 178 -2.99 -15.70 -23.89
CA GLU A 178 -1.90 -15.74 -24.88
C GLU A 178 -0.55 -15.76 -24.17
N ASP A 179 0.40 -16.52 -24.72
CA ASP A 179 1.77 -16.52 -24.22
C ASP A 179 2.40 -15.14 -24.37
N PHE A 180 3.21 -14.71 -23.43
CA PHE A 180 3.82 -13.39 -23.45
C PHE A 180 5.34 -13.46 -23.40
N SER A 181 5.98 -12.47 -24.03
CA SER A 181 7.43 -12.35 -24.06
C SER A 181 7.99 -11.94 -22.70
N ILE A 182 8.94 -12.74 -22.20
CA ILE A 182 9.62 -12.56 -20.90
C ILE A 182 11.10 -12.19 -21.03
N SER A 183 11.56 -11.86 -22.24
CA SER A 183 12.91 -11.32 -22.45
C SER A 183 12.93 -10.20 -23.49
N ARG A 184 14.05 -9.53 -23.56
CA ARG A 184 14.35 -8.49 -24.57
C ARG A 184 15.78 -8.69 -25.07
N GLU A 185 16.00 -8.45 -26.37
CA GLU A 185 17.34 -8.43 -26.92
C GLU A 185 18.20 -7.34 -26.26
N LYS A 186 19.37 -7.71 -25.76
CA LYS A 186 20.30 -6.80 -25.06
C LYS A 186 20.76 -5.64 -25.91
N LYS A 187 20.82 -5.82 -27.25
CA LYS A 187 21.14 -4.72 -28.19
C LYS A 187 20.10 -3.60 -28.19
N ARG A 188 18.84 -3.91 -27.81
CA ARG A 188 17.73 -2.94 -27.69
C ARG A 188 17.62 -2.39 -26.27
N LEU A 189 17.73 -3.26 -25.27
CA LEU A 189 17.66 -2.91 -23.87
C LEU A 189 18.83 -3.54 -23.12
N SER A 190 19.86 -2.76 -22.86
CA SER A 190 21.06 -3.26 -22.15
C SER A 190 20.92 -3.29 -20.64
N TRP A 191 19.82 -2.73 -20.09
CA TRP A 191 19.56 -2.64 -18.66
C TRP A 191 18.47 -3.62 -18.22
N GLY A 192 18.89 -4.65 -17.47
CA GLY A 192 18.01 -5.73 -16.98
C GLY A 192 18.83 -6.92 -16.49
N ILE A 193 18.19 -7.89 -15.88
CA ILE A 193 18.82 -9.12 -15.41
C ILE A 193 19.16 -10.01 -16.63
N PRO A 194 20.41 -10.48 -16.77
CA PRO A 194 20.76 -11.41 -17.84
C PRO A 194 19.97 -12.72 -17.76
N VAL A 195 19.49 -13.20 -18.91
CA VAL A 195 18.84 -14.50 -19.01
C VAL A 195 19.85 -15.62 -18.75
N PRO A 196 19.57 -16.59 -17.87
CA PRO A 196 20.47 -17.71 -17.63
C PRO A 196 20.79 -18.50 -18.89
N GLY A 197 22.07 -18.57 -19.25
CA GLY A 197 22.53 -19.30 -20.43
C GLY A 197 22.41 -18.56 -21.77
N ASP A 198 21.97 -17.29 -21.77
CA ASP A 198 21.87 -16.47 -22.99
C ASP A 198 22.24 -15.02 -22.71
N ASP A 199 23.51 -14.68 -22.88
CA ASP A 199 24.06 -13.33 -22.65
C ASP A 199 23.55 -12.28 -23.67
N THR A 200 22.83 -12.70 -24.71
CA THR A 200 22.23 -11.80 -25.72
C THR A 200 20.87 -11.25 -25.31
N GLN A 201 20.32 -11.75 -24.21
CA GLN A 201 19.00 -11.43 -23.71
C GLN A 201 19.03 -10.93 -22.26
N VAL A 202 18.12 -10.02 -21.94
CA VAL A 202 17.80 -9.62 -20.56
C VAL A 202 16.35 -10.00 -20.24
N MET A 203 16.08 -10.27 -18.97
CA MET A 203 14.73 -10.60 -18.51
C MET A 203 13.80 -9.40 -18.70
N TYR A 204 12.55 -9.71 -19.02
CA TYR A 204 11.46 -8.74 -19.00
C TYR A 204 11.20 -8.25 -17.58
N VAL A 205 11.03 -6.94 -17.43
CA VAL A 205 10.92 -6.27 -16.13
C VAL A 205 9.89 -6.90 -15.20
N TRP A 206 8.74 -7.33 -15.70
CA TRP A 206 7.71 -7.94 -14.85
C TRP A 206 8.02 -9.37 -14.42
N PHE A 207 8.77 -10.14 -15.24
CA PHE A 207 9.23 -11.46 -14.83
C PHE A 207 10.26 -11.38 -13.69
N ASP A 208 11.12 -10.39 -13.78
CA ASP A 208 12.10 -10.04 -12.77
C ASP A 208 11.40 -9.44 -11.53
N ALA A 209 10.70 -8.32 -11.68
CA ALA A 209 10.13 -7.55 -10.58
C ALA A 209 9.20 -8.37 -9.69
N LEU A 210 8.27 -9.17 -10.25
CA LEU A 210 7.33 -9.98 -9.46
C LEU A 210 8.00 -10.98 -8.53
N THR A 211 9.23 -11.40 -8.83
CA THR A 211 10.01 -12.29 -7.96
C THR A 211 10.42 -11.61 -6.64
N ASN A 212 10.31 -10.27 -6.53
CA ASN A 212 10.64 -9.54 -5.32
C ASN A 212 9.84 -10.02 -4.09
N TYR A 213 8.59 -10.44 -4.28
CA TYR A 213 7.72 -10.88 -3.18
C TYR A 213 8.28 -12.06 -2.39
N ILE A 214 9.06 -12.92 -3.04
CA ILE A 214 9.70 -14.05 -2.37
C ILE A 214 11.20 -13.83 -2.13
N SER A 215 11.90 -13.09 -2.99
CA SER A 215 13.31 -12.80 -2.79
C SER A 215 13.59 -11.95 -1.55
N THR A 216 12.66 -11.05 -1.20
CA THR A 216 12.72 -10.26 0.04
C THR A 216 12.72 -11.14 1.30
N LEU A 217 12.13 -12.34 1.21
CA LEU A 217 12.10 -13.34 2.28
C LEU A 217 13.33 -14.26 2.30
N GLY A 218 14.25 -14.10 1.33
CA GLY A 218 15.47 -14.90 1.24
C GLY A 218 15.41 -16.06 0.27
N TRP A 219 14.29 -16.28 -0.43
CA TRP A 219 14.19 -17.30 -1.47
C TRP A 219 15.26 -17.07 -2.58
N PRO A 220 15.91 -18.12 -3.13
CA PRO A 220 15.67 -19.56 -2.91
C PRO A 220 16.42 -20.19 -1.74
N ASN A 221 17.37 -19.51 -1.13
CA ASN A 221 18.26 -20.10 -0.11
C ASN A 221 17.62 -20.18 1.28
N ASP A 222 16.76 -19.20 1.61
CA ASP A 222 15.99 -19.08 2.86
C ASP A 222 16.81 -19.34 4.15
N GLU A 223 18.03 -18.80 4.21
CA GLU A 223 18.94 -18.99 5.34
C GLU A 223 18.36 -18.63 6.71
N LYS A 224 17.37 -17.69 6.72
CA LYS A 224 16.71 -17.22 7.94
C LYS A 224 15.36 -17.90 8.20
N GLY A 225 14.91 -18.79 7.32
CA GLY A 225 13.61 -19.44 7.40
C GLY A 225 12.40 -18.50 7.17
N ASN A 226 12.62 -17.29 6.64
CA ASN A 226 11.55 -16.33 6.44
C ASN A 226 10.61 -16.73 5.28
N PHE A 227 11.16 -17.27 4.19
CA PHE A 227 10.35 -17.72 3.07
C PHE A 227 9.42 -18.86 3.50
N LYS A 228 9.97 -19.85 4.21
CA LYS A 228 9.16 -20.94 4.75
C LYS A 228 8.08 -20.41 5.68
N LYS A 229 8.45 -19.57 6.66
CA LYS A 229 7.55 -19.08 7.70
C LYS A 229 6.44 -18.18 7.16
N PHE A 230 6.78 -17.21 6.31
CA PHE A 230 5.85 -16.15 5.90
C PHE A 230 5.22 -16.37 4.53
N TRP A 231 5.83 -17.21 3.66
CA TRP A 231 5.24 -17.51 2.36
C TRP A 231 4.61 -18.90 2.28
N GLU A 232 5.34 -19.96 2.66
CA GLU A 232 4.82 -21.32 2.54
C GLU A 232 3.80 -21.66 3.63
N GLU A 233 4.11 -21.33 4.89
CA GLU A 233 3.28 -21.66 6.07
C GLU A 233 2.36 -20.50 6.49
N GLY A 234 2.74 -19.25 6.22
CA GLY A 234 1.97 -18.05 6.54
C GLY A 234 0.88 -17.73 5.54
N GLU A 235 0.05 -16.76 5.86
CA GLU A 235 -0.91 -16.13 4.96
C GLU A 235 -0.26 -14.97 4.23
N VAL A 236 -0.37 -14.95 2.90
CA VAL A 236 0.27 -13.96 2.03
C VAL A 236 -0.76 -12.98 1.51
N LEU A 237 -0.62 -11.73 1.92
CA LEU A 237 -1.37 -10.59 1.37
C LEU A 237 -0.46 -9.73 0.49
N GLN A 238 -0.94 -9.41 -0.70
CA GLN A 238 -0.33 -8.40 -1.56
C GLN A 238 -1.28 -7.21 -1.70
N VAL A 239 -0.75 -5.99 -1.60
CA VAL A 239 -1.49 -4.73 -1.77
C VAL A 239 -0.94 -4.01 -3.00
N ALA A 240 -1.80 -3.57 -3.91
CA ALA A 240 -1.37 -2.91 -5.15
C ALA A 240 -2.44 -1.99 -5.75
N GLY A 241 -2.04 -1.16 -6.70
CA GLY A 241 -2.96 -0.41 -7.55
C GLY A 241 -3.69 -1.31 -8.55
N LYS A 242 -4.91 -0.93 -8.92
CA LYS A 242 -5.78 -1.69 -9.82
C LYS A 242 -5.20 -1.99 -11.22
N ASP A 243 -4.19 -1.24 -11.64
CA ASP A 243 -3.48 -1.47 -12.92
C ASP A 243 -2.58 -2.70 -12.90
N GLN A 244 -2.31 -3.26 -11.71
CA GLN A 244 -1.46 -4.44 -11.54
C GLN A 244 -2.19 -5.77 -11.66
N VAL A 245 -3.51 -5.78 -11.87
CA VAL A 245 -4.33 -7.01 -11.90
C VAL A 245 -3.75 -8.08 -12.83
N ARG A 246 -3.38 -7.73 -14.06
CA ARG A 246 -2.84 -8.71 -15.03
C ARG A 246 -1.49 -9.27 -14.62
N PHE A 247 -0.64 -8.46 -14.05
CA PHE A 247 0.71 -8.86 -13.65
C PHE A 247 0.68 -9.68 -12.36
N GLN A 248 0.03 -9.18 -11.35
CA GLN A 248 0.08 -9.74 -10.01
C GLN A 248 -0.91 -10.90 -9.80
N SER A 249 -2.14 -10.79 -10.33
CA SER A 249 -3.15 -11.83 -10.16
C SER A 249 -3.07 -12.94 -11.20
N LEU A 250 -2.43 -12.72 -12.34
CA LEU A 250 -2.39 -13.70 -13.41
C LEU A 250 -0.96 -14.14 -13.71
N MET A 251 -0.11 -13.24 -14.16
CA MET A 251 1.26 -13.58 -14.55
C MET A 251 2.06 -14.16 -13.39
N TRP A 252 2.08 -13.45 -12.25
CA TRP A 252 2.78 -13.89 -11.04
C TRP A 252 2.27 -15.24 -10.53
N GLN A 253 0.94 -15.43 -10.50
CA GLN A 253 0.36 -16.67 -10.04
C GLN A 253 0.73 -17.85 -10.97
N ALA A 254 0.76 -17.65 -12.29
CA ALA A 254 1.22 -18.66 -13.23
C ALA A 254 2.72 -18.98 -13.08
N MET A 255 3.57 -17.97 -12.82
CA MET A 255 4.99 -18.18 -12.55
C MET A 255 5.19 -19.04 -11.28
N LEU A 256 4.44 -18.75 -10.21
CA LEU A 256 4.47 -19.53 -8.97
C LEU A 256 4.04 -20.98 -9.22
N MET A 257 2.96 -21.20 -10.00
CA MET A 257 2.49 -22.54 -10.37
C MET A 257 3.54 -23.29 -11.19
N SER A 258 4.21 -22.63 -12.14
CA SER A 258 5.28 -23.21 -12.94
C SER A 258 6.49 -23.60 -12.06
N ALA A 259 6.88 -22.74 -11.16
CA ALA A 259 7.97 -22.95 -10.22
C ALA A 259 7.62 -23.93 -9.08
N LYS A 260 6.36 -24.38 -8.97
CA LYS A 260 5.81 -25.23 -7.88
C LYS A 260 5.95 -24.56 -6.50
N ILE A 261 5.67 -23.26 -6.45
CA ILE A 261 5.63 -22.44 -5.24
C ILE A 261 4.17 -22.14 -4.90
N LYS A 262 3.83 -22.02 -3.62
CA LYS A 262 2.51 -21.62 -3.13
C LYS A 262 2.08 -20.31 -3.78
N ASN A 263 0.83 -20.24 -4.27
CA ASN A 263 0.22 -19.02 -4.76
C ASN A 263 -0.07 -18.03 -3.61
N THR A 264 -0.21 -16.76 -3.94
CA THR A 264 -0.66 -15.70 -3.02
C THR A 264 -2.05 -16.02 -2.47
N ASP A 265 -2.29 -15.82 -1.19
CA ASP A 265 -3.58 -16.11 -0.58
C ASP A 265 -4.61 -15.04 -0.92
N THR A 266 -4.25 -13.76 -0.77
CA THR A 266 -5.15 -12.62 -1.04
C THR A 266 -4.38 -11.50 -1.73
N ILE A 267 -5.00 -10.89 -2.74
CA ILE A 267 -4.49 -9.68 -3.40
C ILE A 267 -5.53 -8.58 -3.26
N PHE A 268 -5.16 -7.48 -2.61
CA PHE A 268 -6.00 -6.31 -2.43
C PHE A 268 -5.61 -5.21 -3.42
N TYR A 269 -6.60 -4.72 -4.17
CA TYR A 269 -6.40 -3.63 -5.15
C TYR A 269 -7.11 -2.36 -4.75
N HIS A 270 -6.35 -1.27 -4.63
CA HIS A 270 -6.91 0.06 -4.45
C HIS A 270 -7.16 0.78 -5.79
N GLY A 271 -8.05 1.78 -5.77
CA GLY A 271 -8.34 2.66 -6.91
C GLY A 271 -7.26 3.72 -7.13
N PHE A 272 -7.42 4.52 -8.16
CA PHE A 272 -6.55 5.67 -8.41
C PHE A 272 -6.98 6.90 -7.61
N ILE A 273 -6.01 7.72 -7.25
CA ILE A 273 -6.26 9.05 -6.70
C ILE A 273 -6.18 10.05 -7.85
N THR A 274 -7.28 10.78 -8.07
CA THR A 274 -7.37 11.90 -9.01
C THR A 274 -7.31 13.24 -8.28
N SER A 275 -7.15 14.33 -9.00
CA SER A 275 -7.24 15.67 -8.43
C SER A 275 -7.99 16.57 -9.41
N GLY A 276 -9.14 17.10 -8.96
CA GLY A 276 -10.08 17.85 -9.80
C GLY A 276 -10.70 16.98 -10.89
N GLY A 277 -11.03 15.70 -10.58
CA GLY A 277 -11.61 14.74 -11.50
C GLY A 277 -10.66 14.23 -12.59
N GLN A 278 -9.37 14.58 -12.55
CA GLN A 278 -8.38 14.21 -13.55
C GLN A 278 -7.22 13.43 -12.93
N LYS A 279 -6.63 12.52 -13.72
CA LYS A 279 -5.41 11.82 -13.31
C LYS A 279 -4.31 12.84 -13.02
N MET A 280 -3.64 12.70 -11.88
CA MET A 280 -2.50 13.55 -11.52
C MET A 280 -1.38 13.45 -12.55
N SER A 281 -0.95 14.57 -13.10
CA SER A 281 0.20 14.62 -14.00
C SER A 281 0.97 15.93 -13.85
N LYS A 282 2.29 15.87 -14.05
CA LYS A 282 3.14 17.08 -13.99
C LYS A 282 2.73 18.12 -15.04
N SER A 283 2.26 17.68 -16.20
CA SER A 283 1.82 18.56 -17.31
C SER A 283 0.54 19.32 -16.99
N LEU A 284 -0.33 18.79 -16.12
CA LEU A 284 -1.56 19.44 -15.67
C LEU A 284 -1.36 20.31 -14.42
N GLY A 285 -0.20 20.23 -13.77
CA GLY A 285 0.06 20.98 -12.54
C GLY A 285 -0.79 20.58 -11.35
N ASN A 286 -1.50 19.43 -11.42
CA ASN A 286 -2.42 18.94 -10.40
C ASN A 286 -1.83 17.82 -9.52
N VAL A 287 -0.50 17.65 -9.55
CA VAL A 287 0.19 16.65 -8.73
C VAL A 287 0.26 17.12 -7.29
N ILE A 288 -0.34 16.33 -6.41
CA ILE A 288 -0.19 16.51 -4.98
C ILE A 288 1.06 15.75 -4.54
N ASN A 289 2.06 16.48 -4.04
CA ASN A 289 3.30 15.89 -3.55
C ASN A 289 3.11 15.44 -2.09
N PRO A 290 3.32 14.16 -1.76
CA PRO A 290 3.16 13.67 -0.39
C PRO A 290 4.15 14.31 0.61
N LEU A 291 5.34 14.71 0.17
CA LEU A 291 6.33 15.39 1.03
C LEU A 291 5.77 16.72 1.54
N ASP A 292 5.22 17.55 0.63
CA ASP A 292 4.64 18.84 0.97
C ASP A 292 3.43 18.70 1.90
N LEU A 293 2.65 17.63 1.73
CA LEU A 293 1.54 17.34 2.64
C LEU A 293 2.02 16.97 4.03
N VAL A 294 3.04 16.13 4.15
CA VAL A 294 3.58 15.75 5.46
C VAL A 294 4.26 16.93 6.14
N GLU A 295 4.98 17.76 5.40
CA GLU A 295 5.57 18.99 5.93
C GLU A 295 4.50 19.94 6.47
N LYS A 296 3.39 20.09 5.76
CA LYS A 296 2.32 21.03 6.14
C LYS A 296 1.41 20.50 7.24
N TYR A 297 0.99 19.23 7.15
CA TYR A 297 -0.08 18.67 8.01
C TYR A 297 0.42 17.66 9.05
N GLY A 298 1.64 17.16 8.89
CA GLY A 298 2.21 16.09 9.70
C GLY A 298 1.85 14.69 9.19
N THR A 299 2.67 13.72 9.55
CA THR A 299 2.57 12.31 9.10
C THR A 299 1.21 11.70 9.37
N ASP A 300 0.75 11.75 10.63
CA ASP A 300 -0.49 11.09 11.05
C ASP A 300 -1.73 11.73 10.42
N ALA A 301 -1.70 13.05 10.16
CA ALA A 301 -2.77 13.70 9.44
C ALA A 301 -2.85 13.24 7.99
N VAL A 302 -1.72 13.05 7.30
CA VAL A 302 -1.69 12.52 5.94
C VAL A 302 -2.18 11.08 5.90
N ARG A 303 -1.77 10.23 6.85
CA ARG A 303 -2.28 8.85 7.00
C ARG A 303 -3.80 8.83 7.17
N TYR A 304 -4.31 9.63 8.10
CA TYR A 304 -5.74 9.80 8.35
C TYR A 304 -6.51 10.23 7.09
N LEU A 305 -6.04 11.26 6.39
CA LEU A 305 -6.70 11.78 5.19
C LEU A 305 -6.81 10.72 4.09
N LEU A 306 -5.73 9.96 3.87
CA LEU A 306 -5.72 8.88 2.88
C LEU A 306 -6.60 7.71 3.27
N LEU A 307 -6.62 7.31 4.53
CA LEU A 307 -7.38 6.14 4.98
C LEU A 307 -8.88 6.42 5.14
N ARG A 308 -9.26 7.65 5.49
CA ARG A 308 -10.66 7.98 5.75
C ARG A 308 -11.37 8.58 4.54
N HIS A 309 -10.68 9.43 3.76
CA HIS A 309 -11.30 10.23 2.71
C HIS A 309 -10.97 9.76 1.29
N VAL A 310 -10.16 8.72 1.15
CA VAL A 310 -9.94 8.01 -0.11
C VAL A 310 -10.66 6.66 0.00
N SER A 311 -11.43 6.30 -1.03
CA SER A 311 -12.04 4.98 -1.10
C SER A 311 -10.96 3.90 -1.07
N PRO A 312 -11.13 2.84 -0.29
CA PRO A 312 -10.16 1.75 -0.26
C PRO A 312 -9.95 1.08 -1.63
N THR A 313 -10.99 1.02 -2.45
CA THR A 313 -11.02 0.17 -3.66
C THR A 313 -11.42 0.91 -4.95
N GLU A 314 -12.14 2.04 -4.83
CA GLU A 314 -12.60 2.84 -5.97
C GLU A 314 -11.69 4.05 -6.21
N ASP A 315 -11.80 4.61 -7.41
CA ASP A 315 -11.13 5.88 -7.71
C ASP A 315 -11.70 6.99 -6.83
N SER A 316 -10.83 7.84 -6.34
CA SER A 316 -11.21 8.95 -5.46
C SER A 316 -10.58 10.24 -5.91
N ASP A 317 -11.35 11.33 -5.79
CA ASP A 317 -10.83 12.66 -6.05
C ASP A 317 -10.35 13.31 -4.74
N LEU A 318 -9.12 13.80 -4.75
CA LEU A 318 -8.49 14.43 -3.59
C LEU A 318 -7.93 15.79 -4.01
N THR A 319 -8.49 16.87 -3.45
CA THR A 319 -8.03 18.24 -3.70
C THR A 319 -7.34 18.82 -2.47
N LEU A 320 -6.46 19.81 -2.66
CA LEU A 320 -5.80 20.51 -1.54
C LEU A 320 -6.80 21.23 -0.63
N GLU A 321 -7.91 21.72 -1.20
CA GLU A 321 -9.00 22.36 -0.46
C GLU A 321 -9.70 21.35 0.45
N ALA A 322 -10.14 20.20 -0.09
CA ALA A 322 -10.77 19.14 0.68
C ALA A 322 -9.85 18.59 1.79
N ILE A 323 -8.55 18.45 1.51
CA ILE A 323 -7.53 18.09 2.51
C ILE A 323 -7.53 19.08 3.67
N HIS A 324 -7.51 20.38 3.38
CA HIS A 324 -7.48 21.43 4.40
C HIS A 324 -8.76 21.45 5.24
N ASP A 325 -9.91 21.32 4.60
CA ASP A 325 -11.22 21.29 5.27
C ASP A 325 -11.34 20.10 6.20
N HIS A 326 -10.99 18.89 5.73
CA HIS A 326 -11.01 17.67 6.55
C HIS A 326 -10.01 17.74 7.72
N TYR A 327 -8.81 18.23 7.50
CA TYR A 327 -7.84 18.47 8.56
C TYR A 327 -8.40 19.39 9.63
N THR A 328 -8.94 20.54 9.23
CA THR A 328 -9.47 21.55 10.15
C THR A 328 -10.68 21.04 10.91
N ALA A 329 -11.66 20.44 10.21
CA ALA A 329 -12.91 20.00 10.82
C ALA A 329 -12.70 18.80 11.78
N HIS A 330 -11.96 17.79 11.34
CA HIS A 330 -11.92 16.52 12.05
C HIS A 330 -10.70 16.39 12.97
N LEU A 331 -9.53 16.89 12.57
CA LEU A 331 -8.33 16.75 13.38
C LEU A 331 -8.15 17.95 14.33
N THR A 332 -8.12 19.18 13.82
CA THR A 332 -7.90 20.36 14.66
C THR A 332 -9.09 20.60 15.59
N ASN A 333 -10.30 20.77 15.05
CA ASN A 333 -11.51 21.09 15.81
C ASN A 333 -12.18 19.85 16.43
N GLY A 334 -11.93 18.64 15.90
CA GLY A 334 -12.42 17.37 16.43
C GLY A 334 -11.47 16.75 17.45
N LEU A 335 -10.65 15.80 16.99
CA LEU A 335 -9.77 14.98 17.87
C LEU A 335 -8.83 15.85 18.74
N GLY A 336 -8.13 16.80 18.13
CA GLY A 336 -7.18 17.66 18.85
C GLY A 336 -7.85 18.49 19.93
N ASN A 337 -9.01 19.10 19.61
CA ASN A 337 -9.79 19.88 20.56
C ASN A 337 -10.36 19.02 21.70
N LEU A 338 -10.91 17.83 21.38
CA LEU A 338 -11.43 16.90 22.39
C LEU A 338 -10.34 16.55 23.41
N VAL A 339 -9.19 16.06 22.90
CA VAL A 339 -8.07 15.64 23.78
C VAL A 339 -7.57 16.80 24.62
N ALA A 340 -7.35 17.98 24.02
CA ALA A 340 -6.88 19.16 24.74
C ALA A 340 -7.86 19.62 25.84
N ARG A 341 -9.18 19.62 25.56
CA ARG A 341 -10.22 20.02 26.52
C ARG A 341 -10.32 19.02 27.68
N VAL A 342 -10.42 17.72 27.38
CA VAL A 342 -10.55 16.68 28.40
C VAL A 342 -9.31 16.66 29.29
N MET A 343 -8.12 16.60 28.68
CA MET A 343 -6.89 16.49 29.47
C MET A 343 -6.59 17.77 30.27
N LYS A 344 -6.96 18.95 29.78
CA LYS A 344 -6.85 20.18 30.59
C LYS A 344 -7.78 20.15 31.80
N LEU A 345 -9.02 19.69 31.63
CA LEU A 345 -9.95 19.56 32.74
C LEU A 345 -9.47 18.51 33.76
N CYS A 346 -8.88 17.40 33.30
CA CYS A 346 -8.32 16.39 34.17
C CYS A 346 -7.10 16.90 34.94
N GLU A 347 -6.14 17.55 34.26
CA GLU A 347 -4.96 18.15 34.86
C GLU A 347 -5.31 19.16 35.97
N ASP A 348 -6.36 19.97 35.76
CA ASP A 348 -6.76 21.00 36.71
C ASP A 348 -7.58 20.47 37.90
N ASN A 349 -8.20 19.31 37.79
CA ASN A 349 -9.21 18.86 38.76
C ASN A 349 -9.01 17.45 39.33
N LEU A 350 -8.19 16.60 38.71
CA LEU A 350 -7.87 15.27 39.23
C LEU A 350 -6.53 15.30 39.96
N ASP A 351 -6.47 14.69 41.13
CA ASP A 351 -5.27 14.68 41.98
C ASP A 351 -4.19 13.70 41.45
N ALA A 352 -4.56 12.76 40.58
CA ALA A 352 -3.70 11.74 39.98
C ALA A 352 -4.26 11.27 38.63
N PRO A 353 -3.44 10.62 37.80
CA PRO A 353 -3.92 9.92 36.62
C PRO A 353 -5.03 8.90 36.93
N ILE A 354 -5.90 8.66 35.98
CA ILE A 354 -6.93 7.63 36.11
C ILE A 354 -6.31 6.23 36.05
N SER A 355 -7.00 5.26 36.66
CA SER A 355 -6.73 3.85 36.37
C SER A 355 -7.25 3.51 34.98
N VAL A 356 -6.34 3.24 34.04
CA VAL A 356 -6.70 3.00 32.65
C VAL A 356 -7.35 1.62 32.46
N PRO A 357 -8.43 1.51 31.65
CA PRO A 357 -9.05 0.22 31.35
C PRO A 357 -8.10 -0.70 30.56
N GLU A 358 -8.06 -2.00 30.93
CA GLU A 358 -7.31 -2.99 30.16
C GLU A 358 -7.94 -3.29 28.79
N GLY A 359 -9.27 -3.41 28.74
CA GLY A 359 -10.03 -3.66 27.52
C GLY A 359 -10.02 -2.48 26.57
N MET A 360 -10.31 -2.74 25.30
CA MET A 360 -10.41 -1.74 24.23
C MET A 360 -11.79 -1.85 23.58
N GLN A 361 -12.70 -0.96 23.97
CA GLN A 361 -14.08 -0.97 23.47
C GLN A 361 -14.13 -0.56 22.01
N GLY A 362 -14.80 -1.37 21.17
CA GLY A 362 -14.91 -1.14 19.73
C GLY A 362 -13.78 -1.77 18.91
N ALA A 363 -12.81 -2.43 19.54
CA ALA A 363 -11.71 -3.07 18.83
C ALA A 363 -12.18 -4.16 17.85
N GLU A 364 -13.13 -5.01 18.28
CA GLU A 364 -13.67 -6.09 17.45
C GLU A 364 -14.36 -5.56 16.19
N GLU A 365 -15.10 -4.44 16.30
CA GLU A 365 -15.75 -3.80 15.15
C GLU A 365 -14.71 -3.25 14.17
N ILE A 366 -13.67 -2.58 14.68
CA ILE A 366 -12.59 -2.03 13.86
C ILE A 366 -11.80 -3.14 13.19
N THR A 367 -11.48 -4.23 13.91
CA THR A 367 -10.79 -5.39 13.34
C THR A 367 -11.60 -5.99 12.21
N ARG A 368 -12.91 -6.18 12.40
CA ARG A 368 -13.80 -6.69 11.34
C ARG A 368 -13.82 -5.79 10.10
N GLU A 369 -13.84 -4.46 10.27
CA GLU A 369 -13.77 -3.55 9.13
C GLU A 369 -12.41 -3.63 8.41
N LEU A 370 -11.30 -3.77 9.16
CA LEU A 370 -9.97 -3.93 8.59
C LEU A 370 -9.78 -5.29 7.91
N ASP A 371 -10.35 -6.37 8.44
CA ASP A 371 -10.36 -7.69 7.79
C ASP A 371 -11.12 -7.65 6.45
N ASN A 372 -12.09 -6.74 6.32
CA ASN A 372 -12.80 -6.45 5.07
C ASN A 372 -12.14 -5.34 4.23
N PHE A 373 -10.95 -4.88 4.57
CA PHE A 373 -10.23 -3.79 3.91
C PHE A 373 -11.00 -2.46 3.88
N SER A 374 -11.93 -2.25 4.80
CA SER A 374 -12.77 -1.05 4.91
C SER A 374 -12.13 -0.02 5.86
N PHE A 375 -10.98 0.53 5.47
CA PHE A 375 -10.20 1.47 6.32
C PHE A 375 -10.99 2.71 6.71
N ASN A 376 -11.77 3.25 5.79
CA ASN A 376 -12.64 4.41 6.03
C ASN A 376 -13.74 4.10 7.05
N SER A 377 -14.39 2.94 6.98
CA SER A 377 -15.41 2.51 7.94
C SER A 377 -14.81 2.30 9.33
N ALA A 378 -13.63 1.69 9.41
CA ALA A 378 -12.91 1.52 10.68
C ALA A 378 -12.60 2.87 11.35
N LEU A 379 -12.15 3.87 10.59
CA LEU A 379 -11.92 5.23 11.10
C LEU A 379 -13.24 5.95 11.44
N GLU A 380 -14.33 5.73 10.70
CA GLU A 380 -15.62 6.32 11.02
C GLU A 380 -16.13 5.88 12.39
N ILE A 381 -15.95 4.61 12.77
CA ILE A 381 -16.27 4.11 14.13
C ILE A 381 -15.52 4.92 15.18
N ILE A 382 -14.21 5.16 15.00
CA ILE A 382 -13.39 5.93 15.95
C ILE A 382 -13.87 7.39 16.01
N PHE A 383 -14.10 8.01 14.86
CA PHE A 383 -14.49 9.42 14.81
C PHE A 383 -15.93 9.67 15.31
N SER A 384 -16.81 8.69 15.20
CA SER A 384 -18.13 8.72 15.84
C SER A 384 -18.02 8.73 17.37
N ARG A 385 -17.04 8.00 17.96
CA ARG A 385 -16.77 8.07 19.41
C ARG A 385 -16.23 9.44 19.83
N ILE A 386 -15.36 10.05 19.01
CA ILE A 386 -14.85 11.41 19.24
C ILE A 386 -16.01 12.41 19.27
N ALA A 387 -16.93 12.34 18.30
CA ALA A 387 -18.10 13.18 18.24
C ALA A 387 -19.03 12.98 19.45
N ALA A 388 -19.28 11.73 19.84
CA ALA A 388 -20.10 11.40 21.01
C ALA A 388 -19.49 11.94 22.31
N ALA A 389 -18.16 11.85 22.48
CA ALA A 389 -17.48 12.39 23.63
C ALA A 389 -17.56 13.93 23.70
N ASP A 390 -17.41 14.63 22.57
CA ASP A 390 -17.55 16.09 22.51
C ASP A 390 -19.00 16.53 22.78
N GLU A 391 -20.00 15.83 22.23
CA GLU A 391 -21.41 16.07 22.53
C GLU A 391 -21.71 15.87 24.02
N ARG A 392 -21.16 14.83 24.64
CA ARG A 392 -21.29 14.57 26.06
C ARG A 392 -20.74 15.72 26.90
N ILE A 393 -19.55 16.24 26.57
CA ILE A 393 -18.97 17.40 27.27
C ILE A 393 -19.90 18.62 27.17
N THR A 394 -20.51 18.81 26.01
CA THR A 394 -21.39 19.97 25.75
C THR A 394 -22.70 19.85 26.53
N LYS A 395 -23.31 18.64 26.60
CA LYS A 395 -24.58 18.41 27.29
C LYS A 395 -24.44 18.34 28.82
N GLU A 396 -23.42 17.66 29.30
CA GLU A 396 -23.23 17.39 30.72
C GLU A 396 -22.44 18.48 31.45
N GLU A 397 -21.78 19.36 30.74
CA GLU A 397 -20.99 20.51 31.24
C GLU A 397 -20.08 20.16 32.43
N PRO A 398 -19.20 19.10 32.33
CA PRO A 398 -18.38 18.61 33.45
C PRO A 398 -17.53 19.72 34.08
N PHE A 399 -17.17 20.75 33.34
CA PHE A 399 -16.45 21.93 33.82
C PHE A 399 -17.26 22.81 34.78
N LYS A 400 -18.59 22.72 34.76
CA LYS A 400 -19.47 23.34 35.76
C LYS A 400 -19.72 22.40 36.93
N VAL A 401 -19.97 21.11 36.64
CA VAL A 401 -20.28 20.11 37.66
C VAL A 401 -19.13 19.96 38.64
N VAL A 402 -17.88 19.93 38.17
CA VAL A 402 -16.70 19.76 39.05
C VAL A 402 -16.56 20.90 40.08
N ARG A 403 -17.15 22.08 39.83
CA ARG A 403 -17.16 23.23 40.73
C ARG A 403 -18.32 23.16 41.74
N SER A 404 -19.48 22.69 41.31
CA SER A 404 -20.68 22.61 42.16
C SER A 404 -20.78 21.30 42.96
N ASP A 405 -20.33 20.19 42.38
CA ASP A 405 -20.25 18.85 42.97
C ASP A 405 -18.91 18.20 42.56
N PRO A 406 -17.82 18.44 43.34
CA PRO A 406 -16.49 17.93 43.03
C PRO A 406 -16.41 16.41 42.89
N VAL A 407 -17.18 15.67 43.71
CA VAL A 407 -17.16 14.19 43.66
C VAL A 407 -17.73 13.70 42.35
N ARG A 408 -18.91 14.15 41.97
CA ARG A 408 -19.55 13.80 40.70
C ARG A 408 -18.73 14.30 39.51
N GLY A 409 -18.22 15.54 39.57
CA GLY A 409 -17.40 16.12 38.51
C GLY A 409 -16.12 15.31 38.27
N LYS A 410 -15.39 14.90 39.29
CA LYS A 410 -14.20 14.03 39.16
C LYS A 410 -14.52 12.68 38.52
N LEU A 411 -15.64 12.06 38.86
CA LEU A 411 -16.09 10.82 38.21
C LEU A 411 -16.39 11.01 36.72
N MET A 412 -17.03 12.13 36.36
CA MET A 412 -17.30 12.46 34.94
C MET A 412 -16.01 12.69 34.15
N LEU A 413 -15.05 13.42 34.73
CA LEU A 413 -13.74 13.65 34.11
C LEU A 413 -12.94 12.36 33.94
N SER A 414 -12.97 11.50 34.96
CA SER A 414 -12.31 10.18 34.86
C SER A 414 -12.92 9.30 33.75
N ALA A 415 -14.24 9.34 33.57
CA ALA A 415 -14.90 8.61 32.48
C ALA A 415 -14.55 9.19 31.11
N LEU A 416 -14.44 10.51 30.97
CA LEU A 416 -14.00 11.16 29.72
C LEU A 416 -12.52 10.85 29.43
N ALA A 417 -11.65 10.85 30.44
CA ALA A 417 -10.24 10.47 30.25
C ALA A 417 -10.11 8.99 29.84
N ALA A 418 -10.95 8.09 30.38
CA ALA A 418 -10.99 6.70 29.96
C ALA A 418 -11.43 6.54 28.49
N GLU A 419 -12.38 7.36 28.03
CA GLU A 419 -12.78 7.38 26.61
C GLU A 419 -11.66 7.92 25.71
N VAL A 420 -10.97 8.99 26.13
CA VAL A 420 -9.79 9.53 25.41
C VAL A 420 -8.67 8.47 25.34
N TRP A 421 -8.44 7.71 26.40
CA TRP A 421 -7.51 6.59 26.42
C TRP A 421 -7.91 5.53 25.40
N ASN A 422 -9.17 5.14 25.39
CA ASN A 422 -9.69 4.14 24.44
C ASN A 422 -9.54 4.60 22.99
N ILE A 423 -9.92 5.84 22.67
CA ILE A 423 -9.73 6.46 21.34
C ILE A 423 -8.25 6.43 20.97
N GLY A 424 -7.35 6.82 21.87
CA GLY A 424 -5.91 6.78 21.63
C GLY A 424 -5.43 5.38 21.23
N ARG A 425 -5.86 4.34 21.93
CA ARG A 425 -5.51 2.94 21.62
C ARG A 425 -6.08 2.47 20.28
N LEU A 426 -7.33 2.79 19.98
CA LEU A 426 -7.96 2.44 18.70
C LEU A 426 -7.28 3.10 17.49
N LEU A 427 -6.67 4.27 17.68
CA LEU A 427 -5.91 4.98 16.64
C LEU A 427 -4.54 4.37 16.35
N THR A 428 -4.03 3.45 17.16
CA THR A 428 -2.64 2.92 17.05
C THR A 428 -2.26 2.46 15.64
N PRO A 429 -3.05 1.66 14.91
CA PRO A 429 -2.67 1.25 13.56
C PRO A 429 -2.74 2.38 12.52
N PHE A 430 -3.62 3.36 12.71
CA PHE A 430 -3.88 4.43 11.75
C PHE A 430 -2.96 5.63 11.92
N MET A 431 -2.80 6.10 13.14
CA MET A 431 -2.13 7.35 13.54
C MET A 431 -1.20 7.10 14.74
N PRO A 432 -0.10 6.36 14.55
CA PRO A 432 0.68 5.81 15.66
C PRO A 432 1.31 6.86 16.58
N ALA A 433 1.82 7.97 16.04
CA ALA A 433 2.42 9.04 16.85
C ALA A 433 1.34 9.81 17.66
N THR A 434 0.18 10.06 17.05
CA THR A 434 -0.97 10.67 17.73
C THR A 434 -1.51 9.76 18.84
N SER A 435 -1.60 8.45 18.56
CA SER A 435 -1.98 7.44 19.54
C SER A 435 -1.07 7.47 20.76
N GLU A 436 0.24 7.45 20.54
CA GLU A 436 1.24 7.51 21.62
C GLU A 436 1.12 8.79 22.44
N ALA A 437 0.97 9.95 21.78
CA ALA A 437 0.81 11.24 22.45
C ALA A 437 -0.46 11.30 23.31
N ILE A 438 -1.59 10.76 22.83
CA ILE A 438 -2.85 10.68 23.59
C ILE A 438 -2.69 9.76 24.80
N GLN A 439 -2.14 8.56 24.61
CA GLN A 439 -1.93 7.61 25.69
C GLN A 439 -1.02 8.19 26.78
N LYS A 440 0.09 8.81 26.38
CA LYS A 440 1.00 9.50 27.30
C LYS A 440 0.30 10.61 28.10
N ALA A 441 -0.50 11.44 27.44
CA ALA A 441 -1.24 12.52 28.11
C ALA A 441 -2.17 11.99 29.19
N VAL A 442 -2.87 10.87 28.95
CA VAL A 442 -3.76 10.25 29.94
C VAL A 442 -2.97 9.64 31.11
N LEU A 443 -1.87 8.92 30.82
CA LEU A 443 -1.02 8.30 31.84
C LEU A 443 -0.32 9.33 32.75
N GLU A 444 0.00 10.50 32.21
CA GLU A 444 0.62 11.58 32.97
C GLU A 444 -0.39 12.54 33.59
N ASN A 445 -1.70 12.37 33.32
CA ASN A 445 -2.76 13.33 33.66
C ASN A 445 -2.38 14.77 33.26
N LYS A 446 -1.90 14.92 32.05
CA LYS A 446 -1.37 16.20 31.58
C LYS A 446 -1.90 16.54 30.19
N LYS A 447 -2.28 17.80 30.00
CA LYS A 447 -2.65 18.30 28.67
C LYS A 447 -1.44 18.18 27.71
N PRO A 448 -1.59 17.47 26.56
CA PRO A 448 -0.51 17.40 25.57
C PRO A 448 -0.33 18.74 24.84
N GLU A 449 0.79 18.90 24.13
CA GLU A 449 0.92 19.92 23.11
C GLU A 449 -0.19 19.77 22.05
N ASN A 450 -0.43 20.83 21.26
CA ASN A 450 -1.46 20.76 20.25
C ASN A 450 -1.14 19.66 19.22
N LEU A 451 -1.94 18.59 19.23
CA LEU A 451 -1.77 17.46 18.32
C LEU A 451 -1.90 17.88 16.86
N PHE A 452 -2.80 18.79 16.58
CA PHE A 452 -3.07 19.32 15.24
C PHE A 452 -3.23 20.84 15.30
N PRO A 453 -2.15 21.61 15.08
CA PRO A 453 -2.20 23.07 15.11
C PRO A 453 -3.08 23.63 13.99
N ARG A 454 -3.64 24.82 14.21
CA ARG A 454 -4.32 25.56 13.15
C ARG A 454 -3.29 26.06 12.14
N LEU A 455 -3.60 25.88 10.84
CA LEU A 455 -2.74 26.23 9.70
C LEU A 455 -3.27 27.48 9.00
#